data_dd7e56f6d87a71a9297c2f002de68645
#
_entry.id   dd7e56f6d87a71a9297c2f002de68645
#
_cell.length_a   1.000
_cell.length_b   1.000
_cell.length_c   1.000
_cell.angle_alpha   90.00
_cell.angle_beta   90.00
_cell.angle_gamma   90.00
#
_symmetry.space_group_name_H-M   'P 1'
#
loop_
_entity.id
_entity.type
_entity.pdbx_description
1 polymer ?
#
loop_
_entity_poly.entity_id
_entity_poly.type
_entity_poly.pdbx_seq_one_letter_code
_entity_poly.pdbx_strand_id
1 'polypeptide(L)'
;LDEKEYDEYKKESKTMGTNYKERFNDSLKMQKYLRASERRANIIKNASAKLDAVKTIFKERNDMSYGLMYCNPGQIDDVRELCTNNSPNPIYVRKITEKNTPTRKERQVIMDAMIRGDYHALLAIKILDEGWDCPELRYCILMASSGNDKEYVQRRGRILRKFSGVYPNGDKKTRADIYDLCVIPDISGFSDDEVAMEVALAEKEFKRMRQISDSSENPENCDSIIKNFYKQISKSSS
;
A
#
# COMPACT_ATOMS: atom_id res chain seq x y z
N LEU A 1 6.67 -9.67 6.41
CA LEU A 1 8.03 -9.30 6.85
C LEU A 1 8.95 -10.48 6.62
N ASP A 2 10.17 -10.24 6.16
CA ASP A 2 11.21 -11.25 6.22
C ASP A 2 11.72 -11.42 7.66
N GLU A 3 12.61 -12.40 7.90
CA GLU A 3 13.11 -12.73 9.24
C GLU A 3 13.79 -11.55 9.93
N LYS A 4 14.63 -10.81 9.21
CA LYS A 4 15.33 -9.63 9.74
C LYS A 4 14.37 -8.47 10.05
N GLU A 5 13.45 -8.20 9.14
CA GLU A 5 12.39 -7.19 9.33
C GLU A 5 11.51 -7.54 10.54
N TYR A 6 11.20 -8.83 10.70
CA TYR A 6 10.39 -9.31 11.81
C TYR A 6 11.10 -9.16 13.16
N ASP A 7 12.38 -9.49 13.24
CA ASP A 7 13.19 -9.32 14.45
C ASP A 7 13.31 -7.85 14.86
N GLU A 8 13.56 -6.97 13.89
CA GLU A 8 13.59 -5.53 14.13
C GLU A 8 12.21 -5.01 14.58
N TYR A 9 11.14 -5.46 13.93
CA TYR A 9 9.77 -5.11 14.28
C TYR A 9 9.43 -5.53 15.71
N LYS A 10 9.74 -6.76 16.09
CA LYS A 10 9.51 -7.30 17.43
C LYS A 10 10.30 -6.54 18.49
N LYS A 11 11.55 -6.17 18.22
CA LYS A 11 12.37 -5.33 19.10
C LYS A 11 11.73 -3.95 19.35
N GLU A 12 11.25 -3.30 18.31
CA GLU A 12 10.61 -1.99 18.44
C GLU A 12 9.23 -2.10 19.12
N SER A 13 8.46 -3.17 18.87
CA SER A 13 7.20 -3.45 19.59
C SER A 13 7.43 -3.63 21.08
N LYS A 14 8.47 -4.38 21.47
CA LYS A 14 8.87 -4.54 22.87
C LYS A 14 9.29 -3.21 23.51
N THR A 15 10.03 -2.38 22.79
CA THR A 15 10.43 -1.05 23.26
C THR A 15 9.21 -0.16 23.48
N MET A 16 8.21 -0.23 22.61
CA MET A 16 6.94 0.49 22.78
C MET A 16 6.20 -0.02 24.02
N GLY A 17 6.03 -1.32 24.18
CA GLY A 17 5.35 -1.93 25.32
C GLY A 17 5.94 -1.50 26.66
N THR A 18 7.28 -1.59 26.78
CA THR A 18 8.01 -1.22 28.00
C THR A 18 7.81 0.26 28.39
N ASN A 19 7.69 1.16 27.41
CA ASN A 19 7.56 2.60 27.68
C ASN A 19 6.11 3.10 27.66
N TYR A 20 5.13 2.25 27.34
CA TYR A 20 3.75 2.63 27.09
C TYR A 20 3.07 3.24 28.33
N LYS A 21 3.15 2.55 29.51
CA LYS A 21 2.41 2.95 30.72
C LYS A 21 2.87 4.29 31.28
N GLU A 22 4.16 4.59 31.18
CA GLU A 22 4.74 5.78 31.81
C GLU A 22 5.06 6.93 30.83
N ARG A 23 4.72 6.76 29.54
CA ARG A 23 5.06 7.72 28.48
C ARG A 23 4.56 9.16 28.71
N PHE A 24 3.46 9.32 29.41
CA PHE A 24 2.90 10.66 29.69
C PHE A 24 3.50 11.35 30.92
N ASN A 25 4.15 10.57 31.79
CA ASN A 25 4.75 11.07 33.02
C ASN A 25 6.27 11.23 32.95
N ASP A 26 6.89 10.70 31.88
CA ASP A 26 8.35 10.72 31.67
C ASP A 26 8.66 11.08 30.21
N SER A 27 9.29 12.26 30.01
CA SER A 27 9.63 12.77 28.69
C SER A 27 10.59 11.87 27.92
N LEU A 28 11.52 11.20 28.60
CA LEU A 28 12.46 10.26 27.99
C LEU A 28 11.74 8.97 27.51
N LYS A 29 10.81 8.46 28.31
CA LYS A 29 9.99 7.31 27.94
C LYS A 29 9.06 7.65 26.77
N MET A 30 8.48 8.85 26.75
CA MET A 30 7.71 9.34 25.60
C MET A 30 8.56 9.37 24.32
N GLN A 31 9.77 9.91 24.37
CA GLN A 31 10.66 9.95 23.21
C GLN A 31 11.03 8.56 22.71
N LYS A 32 11.36 7.62 23.62
CA LYS A 32 11.65 6.23 23.27
C LYS A 32 10.44 5.56 22.61
N TYR A 33 9.25 5.74 23.16
CA TYR A 33 8.01 5.24 22.59
C TYR A 33 7.76 5.78 21.18
N LEU A 34 7.86 7.09 20.97
CA LEU A 34 7.62 7.72 19.67
C LEU A 34 8.62 7.24 18.61
N ARG A 35 9.91 7.17 18.95
CA ARG A 35 10.95 6.68 18.03
C ARG A 35 10.73 5.21 17.65
N ALA A 36 10.38 4.37 18.62
CA ALA A 36 10.08 2.97 18.35
C ALA A 36 8.83 2.81 17.49
N SER A 37 7.79 3.59 17.75
CA SER A 37 6.57 3.64 16.94
C SER A 37 6.85 4.04 15.49
N GLU A 38 7.70 5.07 15.28
CA GLU A 38 8.10 5.52 13.95
C GLU A 38 8.92 4.47 13.19
N ARG A 39 9.92 3.85 13.84
CA ARG A 39 10.73 2.79 13.25
C ARG A 39 9.87 1.59 12.86
N ARG A 40 9.00 1.15 13.76
CA ARG A 40 8.06 0.06 13.51
C ARG A 40 7.15 0.36 12.32
N ALA A 41 6.60 1.57 12.24
CA ALA A 41 5.79 2.00 11.10
C ALA A 41 6.59 2.00 9.79
N ASN A 42 7.87 2.37 9.83
CA ASN A 42 8.75 2.35 8.66
C ASN A 42 9.06 0.92 8.18
N ILE A 43 9.25 -0.04 9.08
CA ILE A 43 9.40 -1.46 8.73
C ILE A 43 8.15 -1.94 7.97
N ILE A 44 6.96 -1.73 8.50
CA ILE A 44 5.70 -2.09 7.85
C ILE A 44 5.53 -1.41 6.48
N LYS A 45 5.86 -0.13 6.40
CA LYS A 45 5.75 0.62 5.14
C LYS A 45 6.64 0.08 4.04
N ASN A 46 7.86 -0.34 4.39
CA ASN A 46 8.89 -0.79 3.45
C ASN A 46 9.08 -2.32 3.45
N ALA A 47 8.12 -3.08 3.97
CA ALA A 47 8.21 -4.53 4.06
C ALA A 47 8.51 -5.17 2.69
N SER A 48 9.52 -6.03 2.65
CA SER A 48 9.99 -6.75 1.45
C SER A 48 8.88 -7.64 0.85
N ALA A 49 8.03 -8.22 1.69
CA ALA A 49 6.87 -9.00 1.27
C ALA A 49 5.90 -8.26 0.33
N LYS A 50 5.88 -6.92 0.35
CA LYS A 50 5.09 -6.14 -0.61
C LYS A 50 5.62 -6.26 -2.03
N LEU A 51 6.93 -6.37 -2.20
CA LEU A 51 7.54 -6.58 -3.52
C LEU A 51 7.16 -7.96 -4.07
N ASP A 52 7.08 -8.98 -3.23
CA ASP A 52 6.63 -10.32 -3.64
C ASP A 52 5.14 -10.33 -3.99
N ALA A 53 4.31 -9.59 -3.25
CA ALA A 53 2.91 -9.40 -3.61
C ALA A 53 2.77 -8.70 -4.98
N VAL A 54 3.59 -7.69 -5.27
CA VAL A 54 3.62 -7.04 -6.59
C VAL A 54 4.00 -8.03 -7.69
N LYS A 55 5.01 -8.88 -7.47
CA LYS A 55 5.37 -9.95 -8.43
C LYS A 55 4.20 -10.91 -8.69
N THR A 56 3.45 -11.26 -7.64
CA THR A 56 2.26 -12.12 -7.77
C THR A 56 1.20 -11.44 -8.63
N ILE A 57 0.91 -10.16 -8.38
CA ILE A 57 -0.04 -9.39 -9.19
C ILE A 57 0.40 -9.35 -10.66
N PHE A 58 1.70 -9.17 -10.94
CA PHE A 58 2.23 -9.17 -12.32
C PHE A 58 2.04 -10.51 -13.03
N LYS A 59 2.11 -11.64 -12.31
CA LYS A 59 1.86 -12.98 -12.86
C LYS A 59 0.38 -13.26 -13.11
N GLU A 60 -0.49 -12.76 -12.26
CA GLU A 60 -1.92 -13.02 -12.31
C GLU A 60 -2.65 -12.10 -13.30
N ARG A 61 -2.10 -10.91 -13.54
CA ARG A 61 -2.70 -9.91 -14.41
C ARG A 61 -2.10 -9.97 -15.81
N ASN A 62 -2.92 -10.29 -16.80
CA ASN A 62 -2.49 -10.43 -18.20
C ASN A 62 -2.20 -9.07 -18.87
N ASP A 63 -2.87 -7.99 -18.45
CA ASP A 63 -2.72 -6.65 -19.02
C ASP A 63 -2.33 -5.64 -17.93
N MET A 64 -1.12 -5.12 -18.06
CA MET A 64 -0.54 -4.12 -17.15
C MET A 64 -0.66 -2.68 -17.71
N SER A 65 -1.50 -2.45 -18.71
CA SER A 65 -1.74 -1.12 -19.28
C SER A 65 -2.67 -0.28 -18.40
N TYR A 66 -2.45 1.01 -18.40
CA TYR A 66 -3.25 2.02 -17.67
C TYR A 66 -3.23 1.82 -16.15
N GLY A 67 -2.04 1.54 -15.62
CA GLY A 67 -1.83 1.27 -14.20
C GLY A 67 -1.29 2.46 -13.41
N LEU A 68 -1.56 2.42 -12.11
CA LEU A 68 -0.99 3.33 -11.13
C LEU A 68 -0.49 2.54 -9.92
N MET A 69 0.77 2.75 -9.53
CA MET A 69 1.35 2.13 -8.35
C MET A 69 1.80 3.22 -7.37
N TYR A 70 1.14 3.28 -6.22
CA TYR A 70 1.54 4.16 -5.13
C TYR A 70 2.63 3.49 -4.31
N CYS A 71 3.85 3.99 -4.44
CA CYS A 71 5.03 3.42 -3.80
C CYS A 71 5.47 4.26 -2.59
N ASN A 72 6.16 3.61 -1.66
CA ASN A 72 6.97 4.32 -0.68
C ASN A 72 8.25 4.85 -1.32
N PRO A 73 8.82 5.97 -0.81
CA PRO A 73 10.09 6.49 -1.32
C PRO A 73 11.21 5.46 -1.31
N GLY A 74 11.27 4.58 -0.31
CA GLY A 74 12.28 3.53 -0.17
C GLY A 74 12.14 2.35 -1.12
N GLN A 75 10.98 2.17 -1.77
CA GLN A 75 10.69 0.99 -2.61
C GLN A 75 10.42 1.31 -4.08
N ILE A 76 10.32 2.59 -4.46
CA ILE A 76 9.92 2.96 -5.82
C ILE A 76 10.93 2.48 -6.88
N ASP A 77 12.22 2.44 -6.54
CA ASP A 77 13.25 1.96 -7.44
C ASP A 77 13.23 0.44 -7.59
N ASP A 78 12.98 -0.28 -6.49
CA ASP A 78 12.81 -1.74 -6.51
C ASP A 78 11.60 -2.14 -7.36
N VAL A 79 10.47 -1.43 -7.22
CA VAL A 79 9.28 -1.66 -8.05
C VAL A 79 9.57 -1.38 -9.53
N ARG A 80 10.32 -0.32 -9.84
CA ARG A 80 10.74 -0.05 -11.22
C ARG A 80 11.58 -1.17 -11.79
N GLU A 81 12.51 -1.70 -11.00
CA GLU A 81 13.35 -2.82 -11.39
C GLU A 81 12.51 -4.09 -11.62
N LEU A 82 11.57 -4.39 -10.72
CA LEU A 82 10.63 -5.50 -10.91
C LEU A 82 9.83 -5.36 -12.21
N CYS A 83 9.37 -4.15 -12.54
CA CYS A 83 8.65 -3.89 -13.78
C CYS A 83 9.54 -4.15 -15.01
N THR A 84 10.78 -3.65 -15.00
CA THR A 84 11.73 -3.80 -16.11
C THR A 84 12.14 -5.25 -16.31
N ASN A 85 12.33 -6.00 -15.21
CA ASN A 85 12.79 -7.40 -15.23
C ASN A 85 11.64 -8.40 -15.32
N ASN A 86 10.38 -7.96 -15.47
CA ASN A 86 9.23 -8.83 -15.61
C ASN A 86 9.30 -9.57 -16.96
N SER A 87 9.64 -10.85 -16.92
CA SER A 87 9.83 -11.70 -18.10
C SER A 87 8.65 -12.65 -18.28
N PRO A 88 8.13 -12.90 -19.50
CA PRO A 88 8.66 -12.40 -20.79
C PRO A 88 8.17 -10.98 -21.16
N ASN A 89 7.26 -10.37 -20.39
CA ASN A 89 6.59 -9.12 -20.73
C ASN A 89 7.04 -7.97 -19.81
N PRO A 90 8.12 -7.22 -20.14
CA PRO A 90 8.53 -6.06 -19.37
C PRO A 90 7.42 -5.01 -19.27
N ILE A 91 7.30 -4.38 -18.10
CA ILE A 91 6.31 -3.35 -17.84
C ILE A 91 7.01 -1.99 -17.91
N TYR A 92 6.72 -1.20 -18.93
CA TYR A 92 7.28 0.14 -19.07
C TYR A 92 6.59 1.10 -18.13
N VAL A 93 7.35 1.69 -17.22
CA VAL A 93 6.81 2.57 -16.17
C VAL A 93 7.51 3.93 -16.15
N ARG A 94 6.77 4.96 -15.72
CA ARG A 94 7.31 6.30 -15.48
C ARG A 94 7.10 6.69 -14.01
N LYS A 95 8.17 7.19 -13.38
CA LYS A 95 8.07 7.75 -12.02
C LYS A 95 7.50 9.15 -12.05
N ILE A 96 6.59 9.44 -11.12
CA ILE A 96 6.05 10.76 -10.84
C ILE A 96 6.29 11.08 -9.37
N THR A 97 7.19 12.03 -9.10
CA THR A 97 7.51 12.49 -7.76
C THR A 97 7.58 14.02 -7.73
N GLU A 98 7.42 14.65 -6.58
CA GLU A 98 7.55 16.11 -6.46
C GLU A 98 8.87 16.62 -7.04
N LYS A 99 9.91 15.83 -6.91
CA LYS A 99 11.26 16.19 -7.35
C LYS A 99 11.42 16.19 -8.86
N ASN A 100 10.81 15.23 -9.58
CA ASN A 100 11.03 15.04 -11.02
C ASN A 100 9.87 15.48 -11.91
N THR A 101 8.69 15.76 -11.30
CA THR A 101 7.49 16.26 -12.01
C THR A 101 6.74 17.27 -11.13
N PRO A 102 7.36 18.42 -10.80
CA PRO A 102 6.80 19.36 -9.84
C PRO A 102 5.56 20.07 -10.35
N THR A 103 5.43 20.29 -11.65
CA THR A 103 4.32 21.06 -12.23
C THR A 103 3.16 20.20 -12.71
N ARG A 104 1.94 20.75 -12.67
CA ARG A 104 0.75 20.11 -13.21
C ARG A 104 0.87 19.82 -14.72
N LYS A 105 1.54 20.72 -15.46
CA LYS A 105 1.74 20.58 -16.91
C LYS A 105 2.63 19.38 -17.24
N GLU A 106 3.74 19.18 -16.50
CA GLU A 106 4.62 18.02 -16.70
C GLU A 106 3.91 16.71 -16.37
N ARG A 107 3.09 16.69 -15.32
CA ARG A 107 2.27 15.53 -14.98
C ARG A 107 1.28 15.18 -16.09
N GLN A 108 0.63 16.19 -16.69
CA GLN A 108 -0.30 15.97 -17.78
C GLN A 108 0.40 15.37 -19.00
N VAL A 109 1.58 15.86 -19.36
CA VAL A 109 2.37 15.30 -20.48
C VAL A 109 2.67 13.81 -20.27
N ILE A 110 3.04 13.42 -19.05
CA ILE A 110 3.31 12.01 -18.72
C ILE A 110 2.04 11.16 -18.79
N MET A 111 0.92 11.70 -18.36
CA MET A 111 -0.38 11.01 -18.48
C MET A 111 -0.80 10.80 -19.92
N ASP A 112 -0.71 11.85 -20.72
CA ASP A 112 -1.03 11.76 -22.15
C ASP A 112 -0.15 10.72 -22.84
N ALA A 113 1.12 10.60 -22.43
CA ALA A 113 2.03 9.56 -22.90
C ALA A 113 1.57 8.14 -22.48
N MET A 114 1.11 7.96 -21.24
CA MET A 114 0.53 6.68 -20.81
C MET A 114 -0.75 6.35 -21.59
N ILE A 115 -1.64 7.33 -21.82
CA ILE A 115 -2.87 7.13 -22.58
C ILE A 115 -2.57 6.72 -24.03
N ARG A 116 -1.48 7.26 -24.63
CA ARG A 116 -1.01 6.84 -25.97
C ARG A 116 -0.37 5.45 -25.99
N GLY A 117 -0.04 4.88 -24.82
CA GLY A 117 0.60 3.58 -24.71
C GLY A 117 2.14 3.62 -24.63
N ASP A 118 2.75 4.82 -24.45
CA ASP A 118 4.20 4.96 -24.29
C ASP A 118 4.68 4.35 -22.96
N TYR A 119 3.78 4.27 -21.97
CA TYR A 119 3.99 3.62 -20.68
C TYR A 119 2.79 2.74 -20.32
N HIS A 120 3.08 1.58 -19.68
CA HIS A 120 2.02 0.71 -19.15
C HIS A 120 1.45 1.24 -17.83
N ALA A 121 2.31 1.79 -16.96
CA ALA A 121 1.89 2.28 -15.66
C ALA A 121 2.75 3.45 -15.15
N LEU A 122 2.21 4.14 -14.15
CA LEU A 122 2.87 5.22 -13.43
C LEU A 122 3.24 4.77 -12.03
N LEU A 123 4.47 5.09 -11.59
CA LEU A 123 4.92 4.92 -10.22
C LEU A 123 4.87 6.27 -9.51
N ALA A 124 4.08 6.39 -8.44
CA ALA A 124 3.84 7.67 -7.76
C ALA A 124 4.21 7.63 -6.29
N ILE A 125 4.77 8.74 -5.79
CA ILE A 125 4.97 9.01 -4.37
C ILE A 125 4.15 10.26 -4.03
N LYS A 126 3.08 10.13 -3.24
CA LYS A 126 2.23 11.21 -2.67
C LYS A 126 1.57 12.20 -3.65
N ILE A 127 2.15 12.46 -4.81
CA ILE A 127 1.87 13.57 -5.74
C ILE A 127 0.44 13.62 -6.30
N LEU A 128 -0.29 12.52 -6.24
CA LEU A 128 -1.58 12.42 -6.91
C LEU A 128 -2.74 12.84 -6.00
N ASP A 129 -2.44 13.48 -4.88
CA ASP A 129 -3.45 13.85 -3.88
C ASP A 129 -4.23 15.12 -4.26
N GLU A 130 -3.69 16.00 -5.13
CA GLU A 130 -4.36 17.24 -5.54
C GLU A 130 -4.52 17.40 -7.07
N GLY A 131 -5.76 17.57 -7.50
CA GLY A 131 -6.09 18.05 -8.85
C GLY A 131 -5.75 17.15 -10.04
N TRP A 132 -5.36 15.89 -9.80
CA TRP A 132 -5.05 14.94 -10.86
C TRP A 132 -6.26 14.06 -11.20
N ASP A 133 -6.62 13.99 -12.46
CA ASP A 133 -7.73 13.20 -12.97
C ASP A 133 -7.29 12.30 -14.11
N CYS A 134 -7.47 10.99 -13.96
CA CYS A 134 -7.20 9.99 -14.96
C CYS A 134 -8.26 8.89 -14.95
N PRO A 135 -9.40 9.13 -15.57
CA PRO A 135 -10.48 8.14 -15.64
C PRO A 135 -10.08 6.89 -16.43
N GLU A 136 -9.02 6.95 -17.21
CA GLU A 136 -8.47 5.85 -18.03
C GLU A 136 -7.82 4.75 -17.18
N LEU A 137 -7.51 4.97 -15.91
CA LEU A 137 -6.85 3.97 -15.07
C LEU A 137 -7.70 2.70 -14.93
N ARG A 138 -7.10 1.55 -15.26
CA ARG A 138 -7.71 0.22 -15.14
C ARG A 138 -7.39 -0.47 -13.83
N TYR A 139 -6.21 -0.17 -13.23
CA TYR A 139 -5.85 -0.74 -11.95
C TYR A 139 -4.98 0.19 -11.13
N CYS A 140 -4.96 -0.09 -9.83
CA CYS A 140 -4.06 0.56 -8.89
C CYS A 140 -3.48 -0.44 -7.89
N ILE A 141 -2.17 -0.32 -7.63
CA ILE A 141 -1.50 -1.04 -6.55
C ILE A 141 -1.13 -0.03 -5.46
N LEU A 142 -1.69 -0.20 -4.27
CA LEU A 142 -1.46 0.65 -3.11
C LEU A 142 -0.41 -0.02 -2.20
N MET A 143 0.86 0.29 -2.38
CA MET A 143 1.96 -0.17 -1.50
C MET A 143 2.17 0.76 -0.32
N ALA A 144 1.91 2.07 -0.53
CA ALA A 144 2.00 3.09 0.50
C ALA A 144 0.62 3.40 1.04
N SER A 145 0.31 2.90 2.23
CA SER A 145 -0.84 3.38 2.99
C SER A 145 -0.49 4.71 3.66
N SER A 146 -1.23 5.76 3.39
CA SER A 146 -1.19 6.96 4.22
C SER A 146 -2.07 6.71 5.45
N GLY A 147 -1.59 7.12 6.64
CA GLY A 147 -2.42 7.13 7.85
C GLY A 147 -3.56 8.17 7.80
N ASN A 148 -3.79 8.80 6.64
CA ASN A 148 -4.81 9.81 6.42
C ASN A 148 -5.96 9.22 5.60
N ASP A 149 -7.08 8.95 6.26
CA ASP A 149 -8.29 8.39 5.65
C ASP A 149 -8.79 9.22 4.45
N LYS A 150 -8.62 10.56 4.49
CA LYS A 150 -9.04 11.44 3.38
C LYS A 150 -8.24 11.21 2.11
N GLU A 151 -6.91 11.11 2.22
CA GLU A 151 -6.03 10.82 1.07
C GLU A 151 -6.37 9.47 0.45
N TYR A 152 -6.63 8.49 1.29
CA TYR A 152 -6.96 7.14 0.85
C TYR A 152 -8.28 7.09 0.06
N VAL A 153 -9.33 7.73 0.57
CA VAL A 153 -10.63 7.84 -0.12
C VAL A 153 -10.49 8.62 -1.44
N GLN A 154 -9.69 9.68 -1.47
CA GLN A 154 -9.45 10.45 -2.69
C GLN A 154 -8.72 9.62 -3.76
N ARG A 155 -7.69 8.86 -3.38
CA ARG A 155 -6.97 7.95 -4.30
C ARG A 155 -7.91 6.93 -4.92
N ARG A 156 -8.74 6.27 -4.10
CA ARG A 156 -9.77 5.34 -4.56
C ARG A 156 -10.74 6.00 -5.55
N GLY A 157 -11.30 7.15 -5.19
CA GLY A 157 -12.29 7.85 -6.01
C GLY A 157 -11.78 8.21 -7.40
N ARG A 158 -10.48 8.44 -7.58
CA ARG A 158 -9.88 8.74 -8.87
C ARG A 158 -9.77 7.51 -9.78
N ILE A 159 -9.42 6.37 -9.21
CA ILE A 159 -9.28 5.10 -9.94
C ILE A 159 -10.63 4.58 -10.39
N LEU A 160 -11.65 4.72 -9.55
CA LEU A 160 -13.01 4.25 -9.80
C LEU A 160 -13.82 5.16 -10.73
N ARG A 161 -13.26 6.28 -11.21
CA ARG A 161 -13.98 7.16 -12.15
C ARG A 161 -14.39 6.41 -13.41
N LYS A 162 -15.60 6.68 -13.85
CA LYS A 162 -16.09 6.17 -15.13
C LYS A 162 -15.29 6.80 -16.27
N PHE A 163 -14.89 5.99 -17.21
CA PHE A 163 -14.31 6.40 -18.47
C PHE A 163 -15.28 6.03 -19.58
N SER A 164 -15.91 7.03 -20.21
CA SER A 164 -16.87 6.84 -21.29
C SER A 164 -16.21 6.70 -22.66
N GLY A 165 -14.88 6.89 -22.73
CA GLY A 165 -14.10 6.73 -23.95
C GLY A 165 -13.81 5.25 -24.25
N VAL A 166 -13.06 5.07 -25.34
CA VAL A 166 -12.56 3.77 -25.80
C VAL A 166 -11.04 3.83 -25.79
N TYR A 167 -10.38 2.78 -25.31
CA TYR A 167 -8.93 2.68 -25.35
C TYR A 167 -8.43 2.49 -26.79
N PRO A 168 -7.14 2.77 -27.09
CA PRO A 168 -6.59 2.60 -28.42
C PRO A 168 -6.77 1.20 -29.03
N ASN A 169 -6.87 0.17 -28.19
CA ASN A 169 -7.13 -1.21 -28.62
C ASN A 169 -8.64 -1.53 -28.85
N GLY A 170 -9.53 -0.55 -28.74
CA GLY A 170 -10.97 -0.72 -28.92
C GLY A 170 -11.76 -1.11 -27.67
N ASP A 171 -11.08 -1.39 -26.56
CA ASP A 171 -11.75 -1.77 -25.32
C ASP A 171 -12.45 -0.60 -24.63
N LYS A 172 -13.45 -0.92 -23.80
CA LYS A 172 -14.10 0.00 -22.86
C LYS A 172 -13.71 -0.32 -21.43
N LYS A 173 -13.64 0.69 -20.58
CA LYS A 173 -13.48 0.49 -19.15
C LYS A 173 -14.81 0.04 -18.54
N THR A 174 -14.88 -1.22 -18.09
CA THR A 174 -16.04 -1.78 -17.41
C THR A 174 -15.86 -1.83 -15.88
N ARG A 175 -14.60 -1.95 -15.42
CA ARG A 175 -14.21 -2.02 -14.02
C ARG A 175 -12.83 -1.40 -13.78
N ALA A 176 -12.48 -1.23 -12.52
CA ALA A 176 -11.13 -0.91 -12.09
C ALA A 176 -10.72 -1.84 -10.92
N ASP A 177 -9.52 -2.38 -10.99
CA ASP A 177 -9.00 -3.29 -9.97
C ASP A 177 -8.13 -2.51 -8.98
N ILE A 178 -8.36 -2.69 -7.68
CA ILE A 178 -7.55 -2.08 -6.61
C ILE A 178 -6.90 -3.19 -5.79
N TYR A 179 -5.58 -3.19 -5.77
CA TYR A 179 -4.76 -4.07 -4.95
C TYR A 179 -4.21 -3.26 -3.77
N ASP A 180 -4.80 -3.42 -2.60
CA ASP A 180 -4.35 -2.76 -1.37
C ASP A 180 -3.43 -3.69 -0.58
N LEU A 181 -2.13 -3.38 -0.56
CA LEU A 181 -1.12 -4.22 0.09
C LEU A 181 -1.02 -3.88 1.58
N CYS A 182 -1.64 -4.71 2.39
CA CYS A 182 -1.61 -4.62 3.83
C CYS A 182 -0.59 -5.60 4.43
N VAL A 183 0.22 -5.14 5.37
CA VAL A 183 1.16 -6.00 6.11
C VAL A 183 0.58 -6.24 7.49
N ILE A 184 0.31 -7.51 7.78
CA ILE A 184 -0.13 -7.96 9.11
C ILE A 184 1.01 -8.78 9.68
N PRO A 185 1.68 -8.31 10.75
CA PRO A 185 2.76 -9.05 11.38
C PRO A 185 2.28 -10.35 12.03
N ASP A 186 3.14 -11.35 12.05
CA ASP A 186 2.94 -12.51 12.90
C ASP A 186 3.07 -12.09 14.38
N ILE A 187 2.09 -12.48 15.19
CA ILE A 187 2.02 -12.17 16.62
C ILE A 187 2.50 -13.32 17.51
N SER A 188 3.01 -14.40 16.91
CA SER A 188 3.50 -15.54 17.67
C SER A 188 4.67 -15.15 18.58
N GLY A 189 4.57 -15.53 19.86
CA GLY A 189 5.58 -15.22 20.87
C GLY A 189 5.58 -13.76 21.36
N PHE A 190 4.50 -13.02 21.13
CA PHE A 190 4.26 -11.71 21.77
C PHE A 190 3.59 -11.91 23.13
N SER A 191 3.85 -10.98 24.06
CA SER A 191 3.11 -10.89 25.34
C SER A 191 1.70 -10.35 25.11
N ASP A 192 0.80 -10.53 26.08
CA ASP A 192 -0.59 -10.04 25.98
C ASP A 192 -0.66 -8.52 25.73
N ASP A 193 0.21 -7.72 26.39
CA ASP A 193 0.29 -6.27 26.17
C ASP A 193 0.75 -5.94 24.72
N GLU A 194 1.68 -6.71 24.16
CA GLU A 194 2.15 -6.56 22.78
C GLU A 194 1.07 -6.99 21.78
N VAL A 195 0.38 -8.10 22.04
CA VAL A 195 -0.76 -8.56 21.22
C VAL A 195 -1.85 -7.50 21.20
N ALA A 196 -2.21 -6.90 22.33
CA ALA A 196 -3.21 -5.84 22.38
C ALA A 196 -2.83 -4.61 21.52
N MET A 197 -1.54 -4.24 21.48
CA MET A 197 -1.05 -3.17 20.61
C MET A 197 -1.14 -3.56 19.14
N GLU A 198 -0.83 -4.80 18.78
CA GLU A 198 -0.93 -5.28 17.39
C GLU A 198 -2.37 -5.34 16.92
N VAL A 199 -3.30 -5.79 17.77
CA VAL A 199 -4.74 -5.77 17.47
C VAL A 199 -5.20 -4.35 17.17
N ALA A 200 -4.85 -3.38 18.03
CA ALA A 200 -5.24 -1.98 17.81
C ALA A 200 -4.65 -1.37 16.51
N LEU A 201 -3.46 -1.83 16.08
CA LEU A 201 -2.89 -1.44 14.81
C LEU A 201 -3.63 -2.10 13.64
N ALA A 202 -3.84 -3.42 13.73
CA ALA A 202 -4.54 -4.19 12.70
C ALA A 202 -5.97 -3.68 12.47
N GLU A 203 -6.69 -3.31 13.55
CA GLU A 203 -8.04 -2.75 13.44
C GLU A 203 -8.09 -1.44 12.62
N LYS A 204 -7.07 -0.59 12.73
CA LYS A 204 -6.99 0.61 11.88
C LYS A 204 -6.81 0.25 10.41
N GLU A 205 -5.96 -0.74 10.11
CA GLU A 205 -5.76 -1.24 8.77
C GLU A 205 -7.04 -1.90 8.24
N PHE A 206 -7.73 -2.70 9.04
CA PHE A 206 -8.99 -3.35 8.68
C PHE A 206 -10.10 -2.33 8.39
N LYS A 207 -10.20 -1.28 9.21
CA LYS A 207 -11.13 -0.18 8.94
C LYS A 207 -10.87 0.46 7.57
N ARG A 208 -9.58 0.67 7.23
CA ARG A 208 -9.18 1.21 5.94
C ARG A 208 -9.52 0.24 4.80
N MET A 209 -9.19 -1.05 4.94
CA MET A 209 -9.50 -2.06 3.94
C MET A 209 -11.00 -2.14 3.65
N ARG A 210 -11.85 -2.09 4.68
CA ARG A 210 -13.30 -2.10 4.54
C ARG A 210 -13.83 -0.89 3.76
N GLN A 211 -13.22 0.27 3.86
CA GLN A 211 -13.63 1.45 3.08
C GLN A 211 -13.56 1.24 1.55
N ILE A 212 -12.66 0.36 1.08
CA ILE A 212 -12.63 -0.06 -0.34
C ILE A 212 -13.55 -1.26 -0.54
N SER A 213 -13.40 -2.28 0.29
CA SER A 213 -14.02 -3.58 0.13
C SER A 213 -15.54 -3.53 0.13
N ASP A 214 -16.17 -2.75 1.03
CA ASP A 214 -17.63 -2.68 1.17
C ASP A 214 -18.36 -2.21 -0.11
N SER A 215 -17.65 -1.56 -1.02
CA SER A 215 -18.20 -1.11 -2.31
C SER A 215 -17.60 -1.86 -3.52
N SER A 216 -16.84 -2.94 -3.28
CA SER A 216 -16.23 -3.77 -4.31
C SER A 216 -17.13 -4.94 -4.71
N GLU A 217 -16.76 -5.61 -5.80
CA GLU A 217 -17.43 -6.85 -6.26
C GLU A 217 -17.04 -8.08 -5.42
N ASN A 218 -16.00 -7.99 -4.57
CA ASN A 218 -15.44 -9.08 -3.77
C ASN A 218 -15.17 -8.70 -2.30
N PRO A 219 -16.17 -8.22 -1.54
CA PRO A 219 -15.99 -7.79 -0.16
C PRO A 219 -15.55 -8.92 0.78
N GLU A 220 -15.88 -10.18 0.45
CA GLU A 220 -15.52 -11.38 1.21
C GLU A 220 -14.00 -11.60 1.34
N ASN A 221 -13.20 -11.08 0.44
CA ASN A 221 -11.74 -11.17 0.53
C ASN A 221 -11.21 -10.44 1.77
N CYS A 222 -11.73 -9.24 2.04
CA CYS A 222 -11.40 -8.47 3.23
C CYS A 222 -11.83 -9.21 4.51
N ASP A 223 -13.05 -9.72 4.53
CA ASP A 223 -13.58 -10.46 5.68
C ASP A 223 -12.77 -11.73 5.97
N SER A 224 -12.30 -12.41 4.94
CA SER A 224 -11.43 -13.59 5.08
C SER A 224 -10.10 -13.25 5.73
N ILE A 225 -9.46 -12.14 5.34
CA ILE A 225 -8.20 -11.66 5.93
C ILE A 225 -8.40 -11.33 7.41
N ILE A 226 -9.44 -10.57 7.74
CA ILE A 226 -9.77 -10.18 9.11
C ILE A 226 -10.04 -11.42 9.97
N LYS A 227 -10.84 -12.35 9.49
CA LYS A 227 -11.16 -13.60 10.18
C LYS A 227 -9.93 -14.45 10.45
N ASN A 228 -9.00 -14.53 9.49
CA ASN A 228 -7.77 -15.27 9.66
C ASN A 228 -6.85 -14.65 10.71
N PHE A 229 -6.75 -13.32 10.77
CA PHE A 229 -6.01 -12.62 11.81
C PHE A 229 -6.54 -12.94 13.21
N TYR A 230 -7.85 -12.83 13.44
CA TYR A 230 -8.43 -13.13 14.76
C TYR A 230 -8.32 -14.60 15.15
N LYS A 231 -8.28 -15.53 14.17
CA LYS A 231 -7.99 -16.95 14.45
C LYS A 231 -6.55 -17.18 14.95
N GLN A 232 -5.59 -16.38 14.51
CA GLN A 232 -4.21 -16.48 15.02
C GLN A 232 -4.14 -16.05 16.48
N ILE A 233 -4.83 -14.96 16.86
CA ILE A 233 -4.91 -14.48 18.25
C ILE A 233 -5.49 -15.56 19.17
N SER A 234 -6.61 -16.16 18.78
CA SER A 234 -7.26 -17.18 19.61
C SER A 234 -6.41 -18.45 19.82
N LYS A 235 -5.52 -18.77 18.90
CA LYS A 235 -4.57 -19.89 19.02
C LYS A 235 -3.36 -19.55 19.89
N SER A 236 -2.95 -18.29 19.96
CA SER A 236 -1.80 -17.85 20.77
C SER A 236 -2.16 -17.71 22.24
N SER A 237 -3.46 -17.65 22.57
CA SER A 237 -4.00 -17.54 23.95
C SER A 237 -4.36 -18.91 24.57
N SER A 238 -4.11 -20.01 23.87
CA SER A 238 -4.35 -21.39 24.28
C SER A 238 -3.04 -22.12 24.54
#